data_f4ba3c0183f7e38e75aa67d5bb0b583d
#
_entry.id   f4ba3c0183f7e38e75aa67d5bb0b583d
#
_cell.length_a   1.000
_cell.length_b   1.000
_cell.length_c   1.000
_cell.angle_alpha   90.00
_cell.angle_beta   90.00
_cell.angle_gamma   90.00
#
_symmetry.space_group_name_H-M   'P 1'
#
loop_
_entity.id
_entity.type
_entity.pdbx_description
1 polymer ?
#
loop_
_entity_poly.entity_id
_entity_poly.type
_entity_poly.pdbx_seq_one_letter_code
_entity_poly.pdbx_strand_id
1 'polypeptide(L)'
;IKFKLISAFIIPVLLIVLLGVVSYETAANAIKSSFMETSVSTIQKTADYYTLMFSNIKALANDFANNADVRSYYSGSLASDPLNEKNVYDNLNTNLSSTALGNKAVKAVYVIGKNGKNIFTSATSMDPTGEYNSVKAASEGQTIDKNKSAWFTSRDYIDQKGAKDYSVSFGRQLSGNSGKGVGYIFYDLKTDYVSDTLKDIDLGKNSMVLLIAPDGGEIGATDNADSNAKYISDKEFYETAVNGEEKSGSKFVKYNGKRQLFVYS
;
A
#
# COMPACT_ATOMS: atom_id res chain seq x y z
N ILE A 1 -30.35 69.95 3.00
CA ILE A 1 -28.85 69.95 2.94
C ILE A 1 -28.29 68.76 3.71
N LYS A 2 -28.72 68.44 4.95
CA LYS A 2 -28.20 67.38 5.76
C LYS A 2 -28.31 65.97 5.12
N PHE A 3 -29.43 65.65 4.48
CA PHE A 3 -29.66 64.36 3.79
C PHE A 3 -28.72 64.14 2.60
N LYS A 4 -28.50 65.20 1.80
CA LYS A 4 -27.58 65.14 0.65
C LYS A 4 -26.14 64.94 1.05
N LEU A 5 -25.73 65.49 2.20
CA LEU A 5 -24.36 65.34 2.73
C LEU A 5 -24.17 63.92 3.27
N ILE A 6 -25.15 63.39 3.99
CA ILE A 6 -25.09 62.02 4.57
C ILE A 6 -25.02 60.98 3.43
N SER A 7 -25.87 61.11 2.39
CA SER A 7 -25.84 60.15 1.25
C SER A 7 -24.53 60.21 0.46
N ALA A 8 -23.88 61.39 0.36
CA ALA A 8 -22.61 61.55 -0.31
C ALA A 8 -21.45 60.81 0.40
N PHE A 9 -21.53 60.57 1.72
CA PHE A 9 -20.56 59.78 2.47
C PHE A 9 -20.96 58.32 2.59
N ILE A 10 -22.23 57.97 2.72
CA ILE A 10 -22.67 56.57 2.88
C ILE A 10 -22.47 55.76 1.59
N ILE A 11 -22.71 56.31 0.41
CA ILE A 11 -22.58 55.61 -0.86
C ILE A 11 -21.10 55.12 -1.08
N PRO A 12 -20.08 55.95 -0.98
CA PRO A 12 -18.70 55.50 -1.11
C PRO A 12 -18.30 54.44 -0.02
N VAL A 13 -18.78 54.61 1.23
CA VAL A 13 -18.49 53.62 2.30
C VAL A 13 -19.14 52.27 1.97
N LEU A 14 -20.40 52.26 1.51
CA LEU A 14 -21.09 51.02 1.09
C LEU A 14 -20.35 50.34 -0.08
N LEU A 15 -19.88 51.13 -1.07
CA LEU A 15 -19.12 50.60 -2.20
C LEU A 15 -17.78 49.99 -1.73
N ILE A 16 -17.06 50.62 -0.79
CA ILE A 16 -15.80 50.06 -0.23
C ILE A 16 -16.06 48.77 0.52
N VAL A 17 -17.12 48.69 1.34
CA VAL A 17 -17.51 47.48 2.04
C VAL A 17 -17.87 46.38 1.05
N LEU A 18 -18.67 46.67 0.03
CA LEU A 18 -19.07 45.70 -0.98
C LEU A 18 -17.88 45.17 -1.78
N LEU A 19 -16.95 46.08 -2.18
CA LEU A 19 -15.70 45.68 -2.83
C LEU A 19 -14.83 44.82 -1.92
N GLY A 20 -14.78 45.14 -0.62
CA GLY A 20 -14.04 44.36 0.37
C GLY A 20 -14.61 42.91 0.51
N VAL A 21 -15.94 42.79 0.59
CA VAL A 21 -16.59 41.48 0.68
C VAL A 21 -16.37 40.66 -0.59
N VAL A 22 -16.58 41.26 -1.77
CA VAL A 22 -16.38 40.57 -3.06
C VAL A 22 -14.92 40.16 -3.24
N SER A 23 -13.98 41.04 -2.91
CA SER A 23 -12.55 40.73 -2.98
C SER A 23 -12.15 39.61 -2.01
N TYR A 24 -12.69 39.62 -0.79
CA TYR A 24 -12.46 38.58 0.19
C TYR A 24 -13.01 37.21 -0.28
N GLU A 25 -14.25 37.16 -0.74
CA GLU A 25 -14.87 35.93 -1.25
C GLU A 25 -14.10 35.38 -2.45
N THR A 26 -13.71 36.26 -3.38
CA THR A 26 -12.93 35.85 -4.57
C THR A 26 -11.56 35.29 -4.15
N ALA A 27 -10.85 35.96 -3.26
CA ALA A 27 -9.55 35.49 -2.76
C ALA A 27 -9.69 34.18 -1.97
N ALA A 28 -10.69 34.07 -1.09
CA ALA A 28 -10.95 32.85 -0.33
C ALA A 28 -11.28 31.65 -1.23
N ASN A 29 -12.09 31.85 -2.26
CA ASN A 29 -12.43 30.81 -3.22
C ASN A 29 -11.21 30.40 -4.08
N ALA A 30 -10.39 31.37 -4.50
CA ALA A 30 -9.17 31.10 -5.25
C ALA A 30 -8.16 30.30 -4.43
N ILE A 31 -7.93 30.68 -3.16
CA ILE A 31 -7.06 29.94 -2.24
C ILE A 31 -7.57 28.51 -2.02
N LYS A 32 -8.89 28.36 -1.79
CA LYS A 32 -9.50 27.06 -1.60
C LYS A 32 -9.38 26.15 -2.84
N SER A 33 -9.62 26.69 -4.04
CA SER A 33 -9.46 25.94 -5.30
C SER A 33 -8.00 25.51 -5.49
N SER A 34 -7.05 26.44 -5.32
CA SER A 34 -5.63 26.15 -5.43
C SER A 34 -5.16 25.09 -4.42
N PHE A 35 -5.65 25.17 -3.17
CA PHE A 35 -5.34 24.15 -2.16
C PHE A 35 -5.89 22.77 -2.54
N MET A 36 -7.13 22.70 -3.05
CA MET A 36 -7.72 21.45 -3.49
C MET A 36 -6.94 20.84 -4.66
N GLU A 37 -6.59 21.61 -5.68
CA GLU A 37 -5.81 21.18 -6.83
C GLU A 37 -4.43 20.69 -6.43
N THR A 38 -3.75 21.44 -5.56
CA THR A 38 -2.42 21.05 -5.03
C THR A 38 -2.50 19.77 -4.24
N SER A 39 -3.53 19.62 -3.39
CA SER A 39 -3.73 18.40 -2.60
C SER A 39 -3.98 17.19 -3.49
N VAL A 40 -4.83 17.31 -4.52
CA VAL A 40 -5.07 16.23 -5.48
C VAL A 40 -3.78 15.87 -6.21
N SER A 41 -3.03 16.85 -6.71
CA SER A 41 -1.76 16.62 -7.39
C SER A 41 -0.73 15.93 -6.48
N THR A 42 -0.65 16.31 -5.20
CA THR A 42 0.25 15.69 -4.24
C THR A 42 -0.11 14.23 -3.99
N ILE A 43 -1.39 13.94 -3.71
CA ILE A 43 -1.85 12.56 -3.49
C ILE A 43 -1.68 11.72 -4.76
N GLN A 44 -1.92 12.27 -5.94
CA GLN A 44 -1.70 11.55 -7.19
C GLN A 44 -0.23 11.16 -7.40
N LYS A 45 0.71 12.09 -7.19
CA LYS A 45 2.16 11.78 -7.27
C LYS A 45 2.58 10.73 -6.24
N THR A 46 1.99 10.76 -5.06
CA THR A 46 2.22 9.74 -4.03
C THR A 46 1.68 8.38 -4.47
N ALA A 47 0.48 8.33 -5.04
CA ALA A 47 -0.09 7.10 -5.60
C ALA A 47 0.77 6.54 -6.74
N ASP A 48 1.29 7.40 -7.63
CA ASP A 48 2.22 7.00 -8.70
C ASP A 48 3.50 6.38 -8.13
N TYR A 49 4.05 6.97 -7.07
CA TYR A 49 5.23 6.43 -6.38
C TYR A 49 4.96 5.03 -5.80
N TYR A 50 3.84 4.84 -5.09
CA TYR A 50 3.49 3.52 -4.55
C TYR A 50 3.19 2.51 -5.66
N THR A 51 2.54 2.94 -6.74
CA THR A 51 2.29 2.10 -7.91
C THR A 51 3.60 1.58 -8.50
N LEU A 52 4.60 2.44 -8.65
CA LEU A 52 5.93 2.05 -9.12
C LEU A 52 6.62 1.09 -8.13
N MET A 53 6.60 1.41 -6.85
CA MET A 53 7.20 0.56 -5.81
C MET A 53 6.57 -0.84 -5.80
N PHE A 54 5.25 -0.93 -5.81
CA PHE A 54 4.53 -2.20 -5.80
C PHE A 54 4.71 -2.98 -7.11
N SER A 55 4.80 -2.30 -8.26
CA SER A 55 5.09 -2.95 -9.53
C SER A 55 6.49 -3.57 -9.54
N ASN A 56 7.48 -2.93 -8.93
CA ASN A 56 8.83 -3.48 -8.79
C ASN A 56 8.83 -4.76 -7.93
N ILE A 57 8.10 -4.77 -6.81
CA ILE A 57 7.99 -5.99 -5.97
C ILE A 57 7.28 -7.12 -6.73
N LYS A 58 6.21 -6.79 -7.48
CA LYS A 58 5.55 -7.76 -8.37
C LYS A 58 6.51 -8.32 -9.42
N ALA A 59 7.35 -7.48 -10.02
CA ALA A 59 8.35 -7.90 -11.00
C ALA A 59 9.35 -8.87 -10.38
N LEU A 60 9.93 -8.55 -9.22
CA LEU A 60 10.85 -9.43 -8.50
C LEU A 60 10.24 -10.81 -8.20
N ALA A 61 9.00 -10.83 -7.72
CA ALA A 61 8.28 -12.08 -7.45
C ALA A 61 7.97 -12.86 -8.74
N ASN A 62 7.67 -12.17 -9.84
CA ASN A 62 7.43 -12.77 -11.14
C ASN A 62 8.71 -13.38 -11.70
N ASP A 63 9.83 -12.66 -11.64
CA ASP A 63 11.12 -13.12 -12.13
C ASP A 63 11.55 -14.36 -11.37
N PHE A 64 11.43 -14.36 -10.05
CA PHE A 64 11.70 -15.55 -9.23
C PHE A 64 10.79 -16.71 -9.62
N ALA A 65 9.47 -16.51 -9.67
CA ALA A 65 8.50 -17.57 -9.98
C ALA A 65 8.66 -18.15 -11.38
N ASN A 66 9.18 -17.37 -12.33
CA ASN A 66 9.41 -17.78 -13.72
C ASN A 66 10.81 -18.40 -13.95
N ASN A 67 11.69 -18.36 -12.94
CA ASN A 67 13.02 -18.94 -13.05
C ASN A 67 12.94 -20.47 -13.23
N ALA A 68 13.73 -21.03 -14.14
CA ALA A 68 13.74 -22.46 -14.47
C ALA A 68 14.24 -23.30 -13.28
N ASP A 69 15.22 -22.81 -12.53
CA ASP A 69 15.77 -23.47 -11.34
C ASP A 69 14.73 -23.56 -10.22
N VAL A 70 13.95 -22.48 -10.02
CA VAL A 70 12.82 -22.47 -9.06
C VAL A 70 11.81 -23.56 -9.42
N ARG A 71 11.41 -23.61 -10.68
CA ARG A 71 10.44 -24.62 -11.15
C ARG A 71 10.97 -26.04 -10.97
N SER A 72 12.23 -26.28 -11.34
CA SER A 72 12.85 -27.60 -11.24
C SER A 72 13.03 -28.03 -9.79
N TYR A 73 13.51 -27.11 -8.93
CA TYR A 73 13.74 -27.37 -7.51
C TYR A 73 12.46 -27.71 -6.75
N TYR A 74 11.44 -26.85 -6.90
CA TYR A 74 10.17 -27.04 -6.17
C TYR A 74 9.26 -28.10 -6.78
N SER A 75 9.47 -28.49 -8.05
CA SER A 75 8.81 -29.66 -8.65
C SER A 75 9.43 -30.99 -8.24
N GLY A 76 10.57 -30.99 -7.54
CA GLY A 76 11.30 -32.22 -7.20
C GLY A 76 12.02 -32.88 -8.36
N SER A 77 12.18 -32.19 -9.50
CA SER A 77 12.86 -32.75 -10.69
C SER A 77 14.35 -33.01 -10.46
N LEU A 78 14.96 -32.41 -9.44
CA LEU A 78 16.36 -32.57 -9.08
C LEU A 78 16.61 -33.63 -8.01
N ALA A 79 15.58 -34.33 -7.52
CA ALA A 79 15.68 -35.28 -6.42
C ALA A 79 16.62 -36.47 -6.71
N SER A 80 16.87 -36.78 -7.99
CA SER A 80 17.81 -37.84 -8.41
C SER A 80 19.29 -37.40 -8.47
N ASP A 81 19.55 -36.08 -8.33
CA ASP A 81 20.90 -35.49 -8.34
C ASP A 81 21.10 -34.56 -7.14
N PRO A 82 21.46 -35.11 -5.96
CA PRO A 82 21.55 -34.32 -4.72
C PRO A 82 22.59 -33.20 -4.77
N LEU A 83 23.67 -33.37 -5.55
CA LEU A 83 24.69 -32.33 -5.70
C LEU A 83 24.16 -31.12 -6.48
N ASN A 84 23.51 -31.39 -7.61
CA ASN A 84 22.88 -30.35 -8.41
C ASN A 84 21.72 -29.69 -7.64
N GLU A 85 20.91 -30.45 -6.93
CA GLU A 85 19.84 -29.93 -6.09
C GLU A 85 20.38 -28.95 -5.02
N LYS A 86 21.49 -29.31 -4.36
CA LYS A 86 22.16 -28.43 -3.39
C LYS A 86 22.68 -27.15 -4.06
N ASN A 87 23.35 -27.25 -5.21
CA ASN A 87 23.89 -26.10 -5.93
C ASN A 87 22.76 -25.13 -6.33
N VAL A 88 21.65 -25.68 -6.83
CA VAL A 88 20.46 -24.86 -7.17
C VAL A 88 19.90 -24.18 -5.94
N TYR A 89 19.76 -24.88 -4.82
CA TYR A 89 19.32 -24.28 -3.55
C TYR A 89 20.22 -23.12 -3.11
N ASP A 90 21.54 -23.34 -3.09
CA ASP A 90 22.51 -22.33 -2.68
C ASP A 90 22.42 -21.08 -3.58
N ASN A 91 22.23 -21.25 -4.90
CA ASN A 91 22.05 -20.17 -5.87
C ASN A 91 20.73 -19.40 -5.63
N LEU A 92 19.62 -20.12 -5.41
CA LEU A 92 18.33 -19.51 -5.14
C LEU A 92 18.35 -18.71 -3.83
N ASN A 93 18.95 -19.28 -2.79
CA ASN A 93 19.07 -18.62 -1.48
C ASN A 93 19.95 -17.35 -1.59
N THR A 94 21.07 -17.42 -2.30
CA THR A 94 21.96 -16.28 -2.52
C THR A 94 21.25 -15.18 -3.31
N ASN A 95 20.52 -15.54 -4.37
CA ASN A 95 19.77 -14.60 -5.20
C ASN A 95 18.69 -13.87 -4.38
N LEU A 96 17.87 -14.61 -3.61
CA LEU A 96 16.85 -14.02 -2.75
C LEU A 96 17.44 -13.13 -1.67
N SER A 97 18.53 -13.57 -1.03
CA SER A 97 19.21 -12.77 -0.01
C SER A 97 19.76 -11.48 -0.60
N SER A 98 20.39 -11.54 -1.78
CA SER A 98 20.91 -10.37 -2.48
C SER A 98 19.76 -9.41 -2.88
N THR A 99 18.63 -9.95 -3.33
CA THR A 99 17.45 -9.16 -3.66
C THR A 99 16.87 -8.47 -2.43
N ALA A 100 16.75 -9.18 -1.33
CA ALA A 100 16.24 -8.62 -0.07
C ALA A 100 17.18 -7.54 0.50
N LEU A 101 18.49 -7.76 0.47
CA LEU A 101 19.47 -6.78 0.95
C LEU A 101 19.61 -5.58 0.02
N GLY A 102 19.50 -5.78 -1.29
CA GLY A 102 19.62 -4.73 -2.30
C GLY A 102 18.39 -3.83 -2.44
N ASN A 103 17.22 -4.28 -2.01
CA ASN A 103 15.99 -3.52 -2.10
C ASN A 103 15.63 -2.87 -0.75
N LYS A 104 15.72 -1.54 -0.69
CA LYS A 104 15.46 -0.80 0.57
C LYS A 104 14.05 -1.01 1.14
N ALA A 105 13.07 -1.27 0.29
CA ALA A 105 11.67 -1.49 0.71
C ALA A 105 11.46 -2.89 1.30
N VAL A 106 12.26 -3.89 0.91
CA VAL A 106 12.05 -5.28 1.32
C VAL A 106 12.59 -5.50 2.74
N LYS A 107 11.78 -6.05 3.61
CA LYS A 107 12.13 -6.50 4.96
C LYS A 107 12.61 -7.95 4.94
N ALA A 108 11.81 -8.81 4.31
CA ALA A 108 12.06 -10.24 4.26
C ALA A 108 11.43 -10.87 3.01
N VAL A 109 11.98 -12.00 2.58
CA VAL A 109 11.39 -12.85 1.55
C VAL A 109 11.28 -14.27 2.10
N TYR A 110 10.11 -14.87 1.92
CA TYR A 110 9.80 -16.23 2.34
C TYR A 110 9.42 -17.07 1.14
N VAL A 111 10.01 -18.22 0.99
CA VAL A 111 9.58 -19.23 0.02
C VAL A 111 9.16 -20.48 0.77
N ILE A 112 7.92 -20.92 0.56
CA ILE A 112 7.33 -22.08 1.21
C ILE A 112 6.99 -23.10 0.13
N GLY A 113 7.78 -24.17 0.08
CA GLY A 113 7.67 -25.19 -0.94
C GLY A 113 6.77 -26.37 -0.55
N LYS A 114 5.99 -26.87 -1.51
CA LYS A 114 5.18 -28.09 -1.33
C LYS A 114 6.03 -29.33 -1.00
N ASN A 115 7.28 -29.36 -1.44
CA ASN A 115 8.24 -30.41 -1.16
C ASN A 115 8.88 -30.31 0.24
N GLY A 116 8.40 -29.39 1.10
CA GLY A 116 8.96 -29.13 2.43
C GLY A 116 10.27 -28.34 2.43
N LYS A 117 10.70 -27.84 1.28
CA LYS A 117 11.93 -27.03 1.13
C LYS A 117 11.57 -25.56 1.15
N ASN A 118 12.11 -24.85 2.11
CA ASN A 118 11.81 -23.45 2.34
C ASN A 118 13.09 -22.60 2.26
N ILE A 119 12.94 -21.34 1.87
CA ILE A 119 14.02 -20.34 1.87
C ILE A 119 13.55 -19.10 2.61
N PHE A 120 14.39 -18.57 3.50
CA PHE A 120 14.13 -17.35 4.28
C PHE A 120 15.34 -16.44 4.22
N THR A 121 15.11 -15.15 3.99
CA THR A 121 16.17 -14.14 3.88
C THR A 121 16.27 -13.24 5.11
N SER A 122 15.38 -13.44 6.08
CA SER A 122 15.36 -12.64 7.32
C SER A 122 16.15 -13.33 8.43
N ALA A 123 16.89 -12.53 9.19
CA ALA A 123 17.52 -12.97 10.44
C ALA A 123 16.51 -13.14 11.61
N THR A 124 15.24 -12.84 11.39
CA THR A 124 14.19 -13.10 12.36
C THR A 124 13.98 -14.60 12.46
N SER A 125 13.83 -15.10 13.69
CA SER A 125 13.67 -16.51 14.07
C SER A 125 12.34 -17.14 13.62
N MET A 126 11.79 -16.69 12.51
CA MET A 126 10.68 -17.38 11.90
C MET A 126 11.18 -18.64 11.22
N ASP A 127 10.86 -19.75 11.84
CA ASP A 127 10.92 -21.05 11.21
C ASP A 127 9.48 -21.44 10.78
N PRO A 128 9.00 -20.99 9.64
CA PRO A 128 7.76 -21.48 9.07
C PRO A 128 8.06 -22.84 8.43
N THR A 129 8.68 -23.75 9.22
CA THR A 129 9.01 -25.07 8.75
C THR A 129 7.75 -25.79 8.34
N GLY A 130 7.64 -25.97 7.07
CA GLY A 130 7.10 -27.18 6.56
C GLY A 130 5.63 -27.22 6.30
N GLU A 131 4.90 -26.10 6.35
CA GLU A 131 3.47 -26.24 6.29
C GLU A 131 2.84 -25.55 5.06
N TYR A 132 3.34 -25.93 3.87
CA TYR A 132 2.68 -25.59 2.62
C TYR A 132 1.16 -25.82 2.68
N ASN A 133 0.74 -26.95 3.29
CA ASN A 133 -0.70 -27.28 3.39
C ASN A 133 -1.44 -26.32 4.33
N SER A 134 -0.80 -25.87 5.40
CA SER A 134 -1.39 -24.90 6.34
C SER A 134 -1.51 -23.51 5.71
N VAL A 135 -0.47 -23.05 5.01
CA VAL A 135 -0.55 -21.81 4.22
C VAL A 135 -1.63 -21.92 3.14
N LYS A 136 -1.69 -23.05 2.43
CA LYS A 136 -2.68 -23.28 1.40
C LYS A 136 -4.12 -23.28 1.94
N ALA A 137 -4.34 -23.76 3.16
CA ALA A 137 -5.65 -23.79 3.82
C ALA A 137 -6.03 -22.42 4.42
N ALA A 138 -5.06 -21.58 4.75
CA ALA A 138 -5.28 -20.24 5.29
C ALA A 138 -5.81 -19.26 4.23
N SER A 139 -6.35 -18.12 4.67
CA SER A 139 -6.94 -17.11 3.79
C SER A 139 -5.96 -16.57 2.75
N GLU A 140 -4.70 -16.34 3.13
CA GLU A 140 -3.66 -15.88 2.21
C GLU A 140 -3.39 -16.89 1.09
N GLY A 141 -3.30 -18.18 1.40
CA GLY A 141 -3.08 -19.23 0.42
C GLY A 141 -4.28 -19.40 -0.53
N GLN A 142 -5.50 -19.37 -0.01
CA GLN A 142 -6.72 -19.44 -0.80
C GLN A 142 -6.85 -18.25 -1.76
N THR A 143 -6.52 -17.04 -1.27
CA THR A 143 -6.54 -15.82 -2.08
C THR A 143 -5.51 -15.89 -3.20
N ILE A 144 -4.28 -16.34 -2.89
CA ILE A 144 -3.22 -16.51 -3.89
C ILE A 144 -3.58 -17.59 -4.90
N ASP A 145 -4.12 -18.72 -4.46
CA ASP A 145 -4.51 -19.83 -5.37
C ASP A 145 -5.58 -19.37 -6.38
N LYS A 146 -6.53 -18.54 -5.93
CA LYS A 146 -7.57 -17.96 -6.78
C LYS A 146 -7.03 -16.91 -7.76
N ASN A 147 -6.19 -15.99 -7.28
CA ASN A 147 -5.79 -14.78 -8.01
C ASN A 147 -4.36 -14.87 -8.58
N LYS A 148 -3.61 -15.95 -8.29
CA LYS A 148 -2.18 -16.18 -8.57
C LYS A 148 -1.24 -15.30 -7.76
N SER A 149 -1.66 -14.15 -7.30
CA SER A 149 -0.93 -13.27 -6.38
C SER A 149 -1.88 -12.33 -5.67
N ALA A 150 -1.50 -11.84 -4.49
CA ALA A 150 -2.27 -10.87 -3.74
C ALA A 150 -1.37 -10.02 -2.82
N TRP A 151 -1.88 -8.88 -2.39
CA TRP A 151 -1.33 -8.03 -1.35
C TRP A 151 -2.07 -8.26 -0.03
N PHE A 152 -1.35 -8.23 1.08
CA PHE A 152 -1.87 -8.49 2.42
C PHE A 152 -1.33 -7.48 3.41
N THR A 153 -2.17 -6.89 4.24
CA THR A 153 -1.77 -6.14 5.43
C THR A 153 -1.70 -7.03 6.66
N SER A 154 -2.33 -8.20 6.61
CA SER A 154 -2.23 -9.27 7.60
C SER A 154 -2.45 -10.63 6.94
N ARG A 155 -1.83 -11.68 7.51
CA ARG A 155 -1.95 -13.07 7.06
C ARG A 155 -2.39 -13.95 8.24
N ASP A 156 -3.28 -14.89 8.00
CA ASP A 156 -3.85 -15.69 9.09
C ASP A 156 -2.84 -16.69 9.66
N TYR A 157 -2.12 -17.42 8.81
CA TYR A 157 -1.22 -18.47 9.25
C TYR A 157 0.21 -17.98 9.49
N ILE A 158 0.79 -17.30 8.52
CA ILE A 158 2.22 -16.90 8.58
C ILE A 158 2.45 -15.94 9.75
N ASP A 159 1.54 -14.99 10.00
CA ASP A 159 1.70 -14.01 11.07
C ASP A 159 1.54 -14.61 12.47
N GLN A 160 0.87 -15.76 12.61
CA GLN A 160 0.82 -16.51 13.88
C GLN A 160 2.12 -17.23 14.23
N LYS A 161 2.99 -17.48 13.24
CA LYS A 161 4.29 -18.17 13.44
C LYS A 161 5.42 -17.19 13.78
N GLY A 162 5.22 -15.91 13.53
CA GLY A 162 6.18 -14.86 13.85
C GLY A 162 5.49 -13.55 14.16
N ALA A 163 6.19 -12.65 14.81
CA ALA A 163 5.66 -11.30 15.02
C ALA A 163 5.46 -10.61 13.68
N LYS A 164 4.28 -10.03 13.47
CA LYS A 164 4.00 -9.18 12.33
C LYS A 164 4.91 -7.94 12.42
N ASP A 165 5.90 -7.87 11.55
CA ASP A 165 6.88 -6.78 11.46
C ASP A 165 7.03 -6.33 10.00
N TYR A 166 5.90 -5.98 9.39
CA TYR A 166 5.83 -5.46 8.02
C TYR A 166 4.56 -4.60 7.89
N SER A 167 4.55 -3.69 6.92
CA SER A 167 3.35 -2.89 6.60
C SER A 167 2.42 -3.61 5.65
N VAL A 168 2.98 -4.17 4.57
CA VAL A 168 2.26 -4.89 3.54
C VAL A 168 3.14 -6.01 2.98
N SER A 169 2.53 -7.12 2.64
CA SER A 169 3.17 -8.30 2.07
C SER A 169 2.60 -8.61 0.69
N PHE A 170 3.45 -8.93 -0.27
CA PHE A 170 3.05 -9.45 -1.57
C PHE A 170 3.26 -10.95 -1.62
N GLY A 171 2.19 -11.71 -1.82
CA GLY A 171 2.21 -13.16 -1.97
C GLY A 171 1.96 -13.60 -3.41
N ARG A 172 2.69 -14.63 -3.87
CA ARG A 172 2.53 -15.21 -5.20
C ARG A 172 2.67 -16.73 -5.18
N GLN A 173 1.87 -17.41 -6.01
CA GLN A 173 1.98 -18.85 -6.25
C GLN A 173 3.22 -19.16 -7.12
N LEU A 174 3.99 -20.16 -6.72
CA LEU A 174 5.02 -20.79 -7.54
C LEU A 174 4.41 -21.95 -8.32
N SER A 175 4.68 -22.00 -9.61
CA SER A 175 4.21 -23.06 -10.50
C SER A 175 5.37 -23.95 -10.91
N GLY A 176 5.16 -25.27 -10.85
CA GLY A 176 6.13 -26.25 -11.33
C GLY A 176 6.12 -26.41 -12.85
N ASN A 177 6.94 -27.31 -13.35
CA ASN A 177 7.05 -27.64 -14.78
C ASN A 177 5.72 -28.09 -15.42
N SER A 178 4.82 -28.66 -14.64
CA SER A 178 3.48 -29.04 -15.09
C SER A 178 2.42 -27.94 -15.01
N GLY A 179 2.81 -26.72 -14.61
CA GLY A 179 1.88 -25.60 -14.36
C GLY A 179 1.09 -25.71 -13.04
N LYS A 180 1.25 -26.79 -12.28
CA LYS A 180 0.61 -26.94 -10.96
C LYS A 180 1.34 -26.12 -9.91
N GLY A 181 0.60 -25.64 -8.90
CA GLY A 181 1.16 -24.95 -7.75
C GLY A 181 2.11 -25.85 -6.95
N VAL A 182 3.34 -25.38 -6.73
CA VAL A 182 4.41 -26.09 -6.02
C VAL A 182 4.92 -25.33 -4.79
N GLY A 183 4.42 -24.14 -4.54
CA GLY A 183 4.83 -23.31 -3.41
C GLY A 183 4.23 -21.92 -3.47
N TYR A 184 4.64 -21.12 -2.51
CA TYR A 184 4.33 -19.71 -2.40
C TYR A 184 5.61 -18.91 -2.12
N ILE A 185 5.67 -17.69 -2.65
CA ILE A 185 6.68 -16.70 -2.28
C ILE A 185 5.99 -15.47 -1.71
N PHE A 186 6.54 -14.92 -0.64
CA PHE A 186 6.07 -13.69 0.00
C PHE A 186 7.20 -12.68 0.10
N TYR A 187 6.91 -11.43 -0.21
CA TYR A 187 7.79 -10.28 0.00
C TYR A 187 7.15 -9.36 1.03
N ASP A 188 7.75 -9.28 2.20
CA ASP A 188 7.34 -8.38 3.27
C ASP A 188 8.02 -7.04 3.13
N LEU A 189 7.27 -5.94 3.17
CA LEU A 189 7.80 -4.60 3.05
C LEU A 189 7.94 -3.95 4.43
N LYS A 190 9.03 -3.18 4.60
CA LYS A 190 9.32 -2.47 5.84
C LYS A 190 8.26 -1.43 6.17
N THR A 191 7.83 -1.40 7.41
CA THR A 191 6.81 -0.47 7.89
C THR A 191 7.27 0.98 7.75
N ASP A 192 8.48 1.30 8.21
CA ASP A 192 9.07 2.62 8.11
C ASP A 192 9.18 3.09 6.65
N TYR A 193 9.65 2.22 5.74
CA TYR A 193 9.80 2.58 4.33
C TYR A 193 8.47 2.94 3.66
N VAL A 194 7.38 2.26 4.01
CA VAL A 194 6.05 2.56 3.47
C VAL A 194 5.44 3.77 4.18
N SER A 195 5.55 3.89 5.50
CA SER A 195 4.91 4.97 6.26
C SER A 195 5.61 6.31 6.16
N ASP A 196 6.94 6.34 6.04
CA ASP A 196 7.69 7.61 6.05
C ASP A 196 7.33 8.50 4.85
N THR A 197 7.14 7.91 3.67
CA THR A 197 6.65 8.69 2.51
C THR A 197 5.28 9.34 2.76
N LEU A 198 4.40 8.69 3.55
CA LEU A 198 3.10 9.27 3.91
C LEU A 198 3.24 10.37 4.96
N LYS A 199 4.20 10.25 5.89
CA LYS A 199 4.48 11.26 6.94
C LYS A 199 5.00 12.56 6.36
N ASP A 200 5.75 12.48 5.26
CA ASP A 200 6.33 13.66 4.59
C ASP A 200 5.30 14.50 3.83
N ILE A 201 4.05 14.02 3.72
CA ILE A 201 2.98 14.74 3.02
C ILE A 201 2.34 15.75 3.96
N ASP A 202 2.63 17.03 3.74
CA ASP A 202 1.99 18.14 4.47
C ASP A 202 0.72 18.63 3.73
N LEU A 203 -0.42 18.24 4.24
CA LEU A 203 -1.75 18.75 3.82
C LEU A 203 -2.36 19.68 4.87
N GLY A 204 -1.56 20.24 5.75
CA GLY A 204 -1.97 21.16 6.81
C GLY A 204 -2.31 20.48 8.14
N LYS A 205 -2.61 21.30 9.14
CA LYS A 205 -2.89 20.82 10.51
C LYS A 205 -4.10 19.90 10.56
N ASN A 206 -3.95 18.79 11.26
CA ASN A 206 -4.99 17.75 11.43
C ASN A 206 -5.36 17.01 10.13
N SER A 207 -4.47 16.98 9.14
CA SER A 207 -4.59 16.08 8.00
C SER A 207 -4.17 14.66 8.39
N MET A 208 -4.73 13.68 7.69
CA MET A 208 -4.37 12.28 7.77
C MET A 208 -4.18 11.76 6.36
N VAL A 209 -3.09 11.05 6.13
CA VAL A 209 -2.79 10.40 4.84
C VAL A 209 -2.72 8.91 5.08
N LEU A 210 -3.42 8.14 4.25
CA LEU A 210 -3.50 6.69 4.36
C LEU A 210 -3.25 6.04 3.00
N LEU A 211 -2.54 4.93 3.02
CA LEU A 211 -2.49 3.97 1.94
C LEU A 211 -3.43 2.82 2.30
N ILE A 212 -4.40 2.51 1.44
CA ILE A 212 -5.36 1.43 1.66
C ILE A 212 -5.03 0.28 0.72
N ALA A 213 -4.74 -0.87 1.30
CA ALA A 213 -4.40 -2.07 0.55
C ALA A 213 -5.66 -2.77 -0.01
N PRO A 214 -5.52 -3.65 -1.02
CA PRO A 214 -6.66 -4.36 -1.63
C PRO A 214 -7.46 -5.24 -0.66
N ASP A 215 -6.86 -5.67 0.45
CA ASP A 215 -7.53 -6.40 1.53
C ASP A 215 -8.29 -5.50 2.51
N GLY A 216 -8.30 -4.19 2.26
CA GLY A 216 -8.96 -3.16 3.08
C GLY A 216 -8.15 -2.74 4.32
N GLY A 217 -6.92 -3.22 4.45
CA GLY A 217 -6.02 -2.78 5.51
C GLY A 217 -5.52 -1.36 5.25
N GLU A 218 -5.46 -0.55 6.30
CA GLU A 218 -5.04 0.85 6.26
C GLU A 218 -3.63 1.01 6.80
N ILE A 219 -2.77 1.66 6.04
CA ILE A 219 -1.39 2.00 6.41
C ILE A 219 -1.33 3.51 6.53
N GLY A 220 -1.13 4.01 7.75
CA GLY A 220 -1.17 5.43 8.05
C GLY A 220 0.16 6.00 8.48
N ALA A 221 0.25 7.34 8.43
CA ALA A 221 1.39 8.12 8.91
C ALA A 221 1.36 8.38 10.43
N THR A 222 0.39 7.86 11.19
CA THR A 222 0.26 8.14 12.62
C THR A 222 0.96 7.07 13.45
N ASP A 223 1.86 7.48 14.34
CA ASP A 223 2.64 6.61 15.23
C ASP A 223 1.78 5.82 16.25
N ASN A 224 0.48 6.13 16.37
CA ASN A 224 -0.48 5.52 17.29
C ASN A 224 -1.65 4.83 16.60
N ALA A 225 -1.55 4.55 15.30
CA ALA A 225 -2.61 3.84 14.60
C ALA A 225 -2.68 2.39 15.10
N ASP A 226 -3.75 2.03 15.77
CA ASP A 226 -4.11 0.64 15.98
C ASP A 226 -4.16 -0.03 14.60
N SER A 227 -3.30 -1.02 14.37
CA SER A 227 -3.17 -1.70 13.08
C SER A 227 -4.47 -2.37 12.62
N ASN A 228 -5.47 -2.46 13.50
CA ASN A 228 -6.79 -3.02 13.22
C ASN A 228 -7.89 -1.94 13.12
N ALA A 229 -7.58 -0.66 13.40
CA ALA A 229 -8.57 0.40 13.32
C ALA A 229 -8.81 0.79 11.86
N LYS A 230 -10.07 0.83 11.46
CA LYS A 230 -10.50 1.34 10.16
C LYS A 230 -10.93 2.79 10.31
N TYR A 231 -10.15 3.70 9.75
CA TYR A 231 -10.44 5.14 9.79
C TYR A 231 -11.30 5.58 8.61
N ILE A 232 -11.02 5.07 7.43
CA ILE A 232 -11.58 5.55 6.16
C ILE A 232 -12.20 4.42 5.34
N SER A 233 -11.61 3.22 5.31
CA SER A 233 -11.99 2.14 4.38
C SER A 233 -13.40 1.58 4.59
N ASP A 234 -14.02 1.84 5.75
CA ASP A 234 -15.42 1.49 6.08
C ASP A 234 -16.42 2.64 5.86
N LYS A 235 -16.00 3.77 5.27
CA LYS A 235 -16.83 4.95 5.08
C LYS A 235 -17.46 4.98 3.69
N GLU A 236 -18.72 5.35 3.61
CA GLU A 236 -19.49 5.48 2.36
C GLU A 236 -18.79 6.38 1.32
N PHE A 237 -18.15 7.46 1.76
CA PHE A 237 -17.44 8.35 0.85
C PHE A 237 -16.20 7.70 0.23
N TYR A 238 -15.53 6.77 0.93
CA TYR A 238 -14.44 5.97 0.39
C TYR A 238 -14.96 4.95 -0.62
N GLU A 239 -15.98 4.18 -0.26
CA GLU A 239 -16.61 3.23 -1.19
C GLU A 239 -17.08 3.90 -2.48
N THR A 240 -17.66 5.10 -2.37
CA THR A 240 -18.08 5.90 -3.52
C THR A 240 -16.89 6.30 -4.39
N ALA A 241 -15.74 6.63 -3.79
CA ALA A 241 -14.54 7.01 -4.54
C ALA A 241 -13.92 5.80 -5.26
N VAL A 242 -13.79 4.65 -4.57
CA VAL A 242 -13.20 3.42 -5.15
C VAL A 242 -14.04 2.85 -6.28
N ASN A 243 -15.39 2.92 -6.17
CA ASN A 243 -16.32 2.39 -7.16
C ASN A 243 -16.71 3.42 -8.23
N GLY A 244 -16.21 4.67 -8.12
CA GLY A 244 -16.46 5.74 -9.07
C GLY A 244 -15.65 5.59 -10.37
N GLU A 245 -16.05 6.34 -11.39
CA GLU A 245 -15.34 6.37 -12.68
C GLU A 245 -14.02 7.15 -12.60
N GLU A 246 -13.93 8.14 -11.70
CA GLU A 246 -12.76 8.98 -11.52
C GLU A 246 -11.73 8.29 -10.63
N LYS A 247 -10.50 8.14 -11.14
CA LYS A 247 -9.40 7.50 -10.41
C LYS A 247 -8.80 8.40 -9.34
N SER A 248 -8.97 9.71 -9.44
CA SER A 248 -8.48 10.69 -8.47
C SER A 248 -9.45 11.86 -8.35
N GLY A 249 -9.50 12.47 -7.19
CA GLY A 249 -10.40 13.60 -6.98
C GLY A 249 -10.41 14.12 -5.56
N SER A 250 -11.30 15.10 -5.34
CA SER A 250 -11.52 15.66 -4.01
C SER A 250 -12.98 15.99 -3.79
N LYS A 251 -13.47 15.80 -2.57
CA LYS A 251 -14.81 16.21 -2.15
C LYS A 251 -14.86 16.59 -0.69
N PHE A 252 -15.81 17.46 -0.32
CA PHE A 252 -16.09 17.74 1.08
C PHE A 252 -16.98 16.66 1.67
N VAL A 253 -16.52 16.06 2.76
CA VAL A 253 -17.24 15.01 3.49
C VAL A 253 -17.46 15.42 4.95
N LYS A 254 -18.40 14.77 5.63
CA LYS A 254 -18.55 14.88 7.08
C LYS A 254 -17.80 13.71 7.71
N TYR A 255 -16.72 14.02 8.42
CA TYR A 255 -15.91 13.03 9.14
C TYR A 255 -15.77 13.46 10.61
N ASN A 256 -16.08 12.56 11.55
CA ASN A 256 -16.09 12.83 13.00
C ASN A 256 -16.85 14.12 13.38
N GLY A 257 -18.02 14.34 12.75
CA GLY A 257 -18.87 15.50 12.99
C GLY A 257 -18.40 16.82 12.36
N LYS A 258 -17.24 16.84 11.72
CA LYS A 258 -16.66 18.04 11.08
C LYS A 258 -16.68 17.90 9.54
N ARG A 259 -16.79 19.05 8.85
CA ARG A 259 -16.64 19.11 7.39
C ARG A 259 -15.16 19.11 7.06
N GLN A 260 -14.72 18.10 6.33
CA GLN A 260 -13.32 17.91 5.92
C GLN A 260 -13.21 17.72 4.41
N LEU A 261 -12.05 18.04 3.86
CA LEU A 261 -11.71 17.75 2.47
C LEU A 261 -11.17 16.33 2.41
N PHE A 262 -11.85 15.47 1.67
CA PHE A 262 -11.38 14.13 1.29
C PHE A 262 -10.75 14.19 -0.09
N VAL A 263 -9.52 13.73 -0.20
CA VAL A 263 -8.74 13.66 -1.44
C VAL A 263 -8.29 12.22 -1.65
N TYR A 264 -8.37 11.73 -2.88
CA TYR A 264 -8.03 10.33 -3.21
C TYR A 264 -7.38 10.22 -4.59
N SER A 265 -6.60 9.14 -4.79
CA SER A 265 -6.04 8.70 -6.06
C SER A 265 -5.77 7.21 -6.04
#